data_70ef10ff5b232de88bfadd60d45ff2f7
#
_entry.id   70ef10ff5b232de88bfadd60d45ff2f7
#
_cell.length_a   1.000
_cell.length_b   1.000
_cell.length_c   1.000
_cell.angle_alpha   90.00
_cell.angle_beta   90.00
_cell.angle_gamma   90.00
#
_symmetry.space_group_name_H-M   'P 1'
#
loop_
_entity.id
_entity.type
_entity.pdbx_description
1 polymer ?
#
loop_
_entity_poly.entity_id
_entity_poly.type
_entity_poly.pdbx_seq_one_letter_code
_entity_poly.pdbx_strand_id
1 'polypeptide(L)'
;MILNNTRYRRKICVFCSILTAVLIALCFRLFYLMIVKGDYYSKKASALQERERDIAGIRGDIVDRNERIIATNETAYNISVIHNQITDKEAVISVLSSELSIDEKTIRSKVDKVTSIEKIKNNVSKKTGDKILSYGLAGVKVDESSVRYYPLNELFSKVIGFAGADGQGVVGLETTYDEILRGTPGRIYTVCDGRGVEVKGYKERREAPQKGDTLVTTLDINIQRVCEKNAMMAYAQNLADSVSIIALNPKNGEIYAMTDYPEYNLNDPFSCENHDEAWRNGCVSDTYEPGSVFKIITAGIALEEDVVSLDDRFYCPGYITVEDRRIHCHKRTGHGSETFVQGIQNSCNPVFIDLGLRIGSERYYADFMRFGLLDKTGIDLPGESATIMHQPDKIGQVELATISFGQSFQLTPIELMTTVSSLINGGNRITPHIGKEIHGTEGTVKEVLSFEQTSGICSEETSDTLRKLLEGVVAEGSGKNAKVEGYAIGGKTATSQTLPRSDNVYIASFLGFYPVDDPALMVLVKINNPKGGAYYGGTIAAPVAAEIFREIIPYAQEIGVCN
;
A
#
# COMPACT_ATOMS: atom_id res chain seq x y z
N MET A 1 -103.32 29.32 9.98
CA MET A 1 -101.91 29.76 9.98
C MET A 1 -100.97 28.80 10.77
N ILE A 2 -101.35 27.50 10.92
CA ILE A 2 -100.70 26.52 11.79
C ILE A 2 -99.94 25.41 10.91
N LEU A 3 -100.31 25.25 9.67
CA LEU A 3 -99.72 24.18 8.81
C LEU A 3 -98.27 24.49 8.25
N ASN A 4 -97.79 25.72 8.36
CA ASN A 4 -96.49 26.08 7.87
C ASN A 4 -95.35 25.83 8.88
N ASN A 5 -95.65 25.70 10.19
CA ASN A 5 -94.70 25.47 11.29
C ASN A 5 -94.17 24.06 11.37
N THR A 6 -94.94 23.06 10.95
CA THR A 6 -94.60 21.64 10.95
C THR A 6 -93.65 21.27 9.80
N ARG A 7 -93.77 21.94 8.65
CA ARG A 7 -92.85 21.74 7.51
C ARG A 7 -91.46 22.38 7.79
N TYR A 8 -91.44 23.52 8.41
CA TYR A 8 -90.19 24.17 8.83
C TYR A 8 -89.48 23.37 9.93
N ARG A 9 -90.22 22.88 10.96
CA ARG A 9 -89.66 22.00 12.00
C ARG A 9 -89.05 20.70 11.40
N ARG A 10 -89.72 20.06 10.46
CA ARG A 10 -89.18 18.86 9.76
C ARG A 10 -87.91 19.21 8.96
N LYS A 11 -87.85 20.33 8.25
CA LYS A 11 -86.65 20.79 7.55
C LYS A 11 -85.50 21.06 8.50
N ILE A 12 -85.74 21.70 9.62
CA ILE A 12 -84.75 21.98 10.66
C ILE A 12 -84.27 20.62 11.27
N CYS A 13 -85.19 19.70 11.63
CA CYS A 13 -84.77 18.38 12.14
C CYS A 13 -83.92 17.60 11.14
N VAL A 14 -84.26 17.57 9.86
CA VAL A 14 -83.48 16.90 8.82
C VAL A 14 -82.12 17.60 8.65
N PHE A 15 -82.07 18.93 8.66
CA PHE A 15 -80.80 19.69 8.62
C PHE A 15 -79.92 19.40 9.84
N CYS A 16 -80.49 19.41 11.05
CA CYS A 16 -79.75 19.03 12.28
C CYS A 16 -79.26 17.60 12.23
N SER A 17 -80.06 16.64 11.75
CA SER A 17 -79.66 15.25 11.63
C SER A 17 -78.51 15.05 10.64
N ILE A 18 -78.54 15.76 9.49
CA ILE A 18 -77.43 15.74 8.54
C ILE A 18 -76.18 16.34 9.15
N LEU A 19 -76.28 17.48 9.83
CA LEU A 19 -75.16 18.13 10.48
C LEU A 19 -74.56 17.23 11.58
N THR A 20 -75.38 16.57 12.38
CA THR A 20 -74.93 15.60 13.40
C THR A 20 -74.23 14.39 12.77
N ALA A 21 -74.76 13.86 11.67
CA ALA A 21 -74.14 12.75 10.93
C ALA A 21 -72.78 13.13 10.36
N VAL A 22 -72.66 14.33 9.81
CA VAL A 22 -71.37 14.90 9.33
C VAL A 22 -70.38 15.04 10.48
N LEU A 23 -70.83 15.56 11.63
CA LEU A 23 -69.98 15.73 12.81
C LEU A 23 -69.50 14.39 13.35
N ILE A 24 -70.39 13.38 13.42
CA ILE A 24 -70.00 12.01 13.79
C ILE A 24 -68.99 11.41 12.80
N ALA A 25 -69.21 11.60 11.49
CA ALA A 25 -68.25 11.13 10.47
C ALA A 25 -66.88 11.80 10.60
N LEU A 26 -66.84 13.11 10.91
CA LEU A 26 -65.60 13.85 11.20
C LEU A 26 -64.91 13.33 12.46
N CYS A 27 -65.67 13.03 13.53
CA CYS A 27 -65.12 12.43 14.75
C CYS A 27 -64.49 11.05 14.47
N PHE A 28 -65.18 10.21 13.72
CA PHE A 28 -64.63 8.90 13.30
C PHE A 28 -63.40 9.04 12.42
N ARG A 29 -63.35 10.04 11.52
CA ARG A 29 -62.20 10.35 10.70
C ARG A 29 -61.02 10.81 11.53
N LEU A 30 -61.24 11.71 12.49
CA LEU A 30 -60.23 12.16 13.44
C LEU A 30 -59.70 10.98 14.29
N PHE A 31 -60.60 10.18 14.84
CA PHE A 31 -60.22 8.96 15.57
C PHE A 31 -59.33 8.04 14.73
N TYR A 32 -59.70 7.78 13.48
CA TYR A 32 -58.92 6.97 12.56
C TYR A 32 -57.53 7.57 12.32
N LEU A 33 -57.45 8.89 12.09
CA LEU A 33 -56.18 9.56 11.85
C LEU A 33 -55.29 9.59 13.10
N MET A 34 -55.88 9.85 14.28
CA MET A 34 -55.10 10.00 15.53
C MET A 34 -54.70 8.67 16.15
N ILE A 35 -55.52 7.63 16.07
CA ILE A 35 -55.29 6.35 16.75
C ILE A 35 -54.79 5.30 15.77
N VAL A 36 -55.48 5.07 14.64
CA VAL A 36 -55.13 4.02 13.70
C VAL A 36 -53.91 4.39 12.82
N LYS A 37 -53.84 5.66 12.42
CA LYS A 37 -52.73 6.19 11.61
C LYS A 37 -51.79 7.09 12.40
N GLY A 38 -51.94 7.22 13.70
CA GLY A 38 -51.14 8.10 14.56
C GLY A 38 -49.65 7.81 14.45
N ASP A 39 -49.25 6.55 14.58
CA ASP A 39 -47.84 6.14 14.45
C ASP A 39 -47.26 6.41 13.07
N TYR A 40 -48.04 6.22 12.00
CA TYR A 40 -47.61 6.50 10.65
C TYR A 40 -47.34 8.00 10.46
N TYR A 41 -48.25 8.88 10.89
CA TYR A 41 -48.07 10.32 10.75
C TYR A 41 -47.03 10.85 11.72
N SER A 42 -46.91 10.28 12.93
CA SER A 42 -45.86 10.65 13.87
C SER A 42 -44.48 10.31 13.30
N LYS A 43 -44.26 9.11 12.78
CA LYS A 43 -43.02 8.73 12.11
C LYS A 43 -42.71 9.64 10.92
N LYS A 44 -43.70 9.99 10.11
CA LYS A 44 -43.56 10.88 8.97
C LYS A 44 -43.24 12.32 9.39
N ALA A 45 -43.82 12.81 10.50
CA ALA A 45 -43.53 14.12 11.07
C ALA A 45 -42.11 14.15 11.65
N SER A 46 -41.71 13.11 12.42
CA SER A 46 -40.35 12.99 12.95
C SER A 46 -39.32 12.98 11.81
N ALA A 47 -39.55 12.21 10.74
CA ALA A 47 -38.66 12.17 9.58
C ALA A 47 -38.52 13.52 8.85
N LEU A 48 -39.52 14.41 8.95
CA LEU A 48 -39.46 15.77 8.40
C LEU A 48 -38.83 16.78 9.37
N GLN A 49 -38.87 16.49 10.66
CA GLN A 49 -38.36 17.38 11.71
C GLN A 49 -36.97 17.00 12.20
N GLU A 50 -36.58 15.73 12.04
CA GLU A 50 -35.24 15.28 12.38
C GLU A 50 -34.24 15.65 11.29
N ARG A 51 -33.16 16.29 11.69
CA ARG A 51 -31.97 16.54 10.86
C ARG A 51 -30.90 15.55 11.29
N GLU A 52 -30.40 14.79 10.33
CA GLU A 52 -29.27 13.90 10.53
C GLU A 52 -27.96 14.61 10.15
N ARG A 53 -26.93 14.41 10.96
CA ARG A 53 -25.54 14.79 10.69
C ARG A 53 -24.69 13.56 10.93
N ASP A 54 -23.91 13.16 9.93
CA ASP A 54 -23.00 12.03 10.04
C ASP A 54 -21.75 12.43 10.83
N ILE A 55 -21.32 11.53 11.72
CA ILE A 55 -20.02 11.57 12.36
C ILE A 55 -19.16 10.52 11.64
N ALA A 56 -18.02 10.90 11.10
CA ALA A 56 -17.12 9.94 10.46
C ALA A 56 -16.76 8.79 11.40
N GLY A 57 -16.72 7.57 10.87
CA GLY A 57 -16.20 6.42 11.59
C GLY A 57 -14.75 6.66 12.02
N ILE A 58 -14.35 6.11 13.14
CA ILE A 58 -12.96 6.16 13.59
C ILE A 58 -12.22 5.02 12.89
N ARG A 59 -11.19 5.34 12.11
CA ARG A 59 -10.44 4.34 11.37
C ARG A 59 -9.59 3.49 12.33
N GLY A 60 -9.45 2.18 12.06
CA GLY A 60 -8.59 1.26 12.82
C GLY A 60 -7.11 1.65 12.73
N ASP A 61 -6.33 1.26 13.69
CA ASP A 61 -4.90 1.53 13.69
C ASP A 61 -4.15 0.57 12.75
N ILE A 62 -3.00 0.99 12.24
CA ILE A 62 -2.02 0.10 11.59
C ILE A 62 -0.80 0.08 12.49
N VAL A 63 -0.35 -1.12 12.84
CA VAL A 63 0.79 -1.32 13.73
C VAL A 63 1.84 -2.23 13.10
N ASP A 64 3.10 -2.08 13.55
CA ASP A 64 4.18 -2.98 13.13
C ASP A 64 4.06 -4.37 13.81
N ARG A 65 4.96 -5.28 13.48
CA ARG A 65 5.00 -6.64 14.06
C ARG A 65 5.18 -6.69 15.58
N ASN A 66 5.63 -5.58 16.18
CA ASN A 66 5.84 -5.39 17.61
C ASN A 66 4.72 -4.52 18.23
N GLU A 67 3.58 -4.39 17.54
CA GLU A 67 2.41 -3.59 17.96
C GLU A 67 2.68 -2.09 18.15
N ARG A 68 3.77 -1.55 17.55
CA ARG A 68 4.05 -0.11 17.57
C ARG A 68 3.25 0.59 16.48
N ILE A 69 2.65 1.73 16.82
CA ILE A 69 1.74 2.47 15.94
C ILE A 69 2.50 3.04 14.73
N ILE A 70 2.02 2.71 13.52
CA ILE A 70 2.44 3.30 12.26
C ILE A 70 1.41 4.31 11.77
N ALA A 71 0.11 3.99 11.88
CA ALA A 71 -0.97 4.89 11.54
C ALA A 71 -2.09 4.81 12.58
N THR A 72 -2.59 5.98 13.01
CA THR A 72 -3.65 6.12 14.01
C THR A 72 -4.57 7.30 13.66
N ASN A 73 -5.31 7.82 14.63
CA ASN A 73 -6.17 8.97 14.42
C ASN A 73 -5.95 10.03 15.50
N GLU A 74 -6.07 11.28 15.11
CA GLU A 74 -6.14 12.42 16.02
C GLU A 74 -7.54 13.02 16.04
N THR A 75 -7.93 13.60 17.20
CA THR A 75 -9.19 14.33 17.33
C THR A 75 -9.13 15.60 16.50
N ALA A 76 -10.13 15.77 15.64
CA ALA A 76 -10.34 16.95 14.83
C ALA A 76 -11.78 17.44 14.97
N TYR A 77 -12.08 18.57 14.38
CA TYR A 77 -13.44 19.11 14.33
C TYR A 77 -13.84 19.46 12.90
N ASN A 78 -15.11 19.23 12.59
CA ASN A 78 -15.75 19.72 11.38
C ASN A 78 -16.55 20.98 11.71
N ILE A 79 -16.23 22.06 11.02
CA ILE A 79 -16.91 23.35 11.21
C ILE A 79 -17.96 23.52 10.11
N SER A 80 -19.20 23.74 10.52
CA SER A 80 -20.32 24.03 9.62
C SER A 80 -21.19 25.18 10.15
N VAL A 81 -21.97 25.75 9.27
CA VAL A 81 -22.92 26.83 9.64
C VAL A 81 -24.34 26.47 9.22
N ILE A 82 -25.29 26.93 10.02
CA ILE A 82 -26.73 26.80 9.76
C ILE A 82 -27.26 28.20 9.55
N HIS A 83 -27.51 28.58 8.28
CA HIS A 83 -27.87 29.93 7.88
C HIS A 83 -28.99 30.55 8.74
N ASN A 84 -30.08 29.82 8.96
CA ASN A 84 -31.26 30.30 9.68
C ASN A 84 -31.05 30.47 11.21
N GLN A 85 -29.92 30.02 11.75
CA GLN A 85 -29.56 30.12 13.17
C GLN A 85 -28.54 31.23 13.44
N ILE A 86 -27.93 31.81 12.39
CA ILE A 86 -26.93 32.86 12.53
C ILE A 86 -27.65 34.16 12.93
N THR A 87 -27.31 34.71 14.09
CA THR A 87 -27.85 35.96 14.60
C THR A 87 -26.99 37.17 14.24
N ASP A 88 -25.66 36.97 14.20
CA ASP A 88 -24.69 38.00 13.82
C ASP A 88 -23.74 37.43 12.75
N LYS A 89 -24.03 37.78 11.49
CA LYS A 89 -23.26 37.29 10.34
C LYS A 89 -21.83 37.81 10.31
N GLU A 90 -21.65 39.10 10.66
CA GLU A 90 -20.33 39.73 10.58
C GLU A 90 -19.38 39.14 11.65
N ALA A 91 -19.87 38.91 12.85
CA ALA A 91 -19.11 38.24 13.90
C ALA A 91 -18.69 36.79 13.47
N VAL A 92 -19.63 36.03 12.89
CA VAL A 92 -19.35 34.68 12.39
C VAL A 92 -18.30 34.72 11.29
N ILE A 93 -18.43 35.62 10.31
CA ILE A 93 -17.49 35.74 9.19
C ILE A 93 -16.10 36.11 9.69
N SER A 94 -15.99 37.13 10.53
CA SER A 94 -14.71 37.61 11.07
C SER A 94 -13.99 36.55 11.88
N VAL A 95 -14.69 35.89 12.79
CA VAL A 95 -14.08 34.84 13.63
C VAL A 95 -13.66 33.64 12.79
N LEU A 96 -14.52 33.10 11.91
CA LEU A 96 -14.18 31.94 11.10
C LEU A 96 -13.06 32.23 10.09
N SER A 97 -13.03 33.44 9.50
CA SER A 97 -11.95 33.86 8.61
C SER A 97 -10.61 33.92 9.35
N SER A 98 -10.57 34.55 10.53
CA SER A 98 -9.37 34.67 11.35
C SER A 98 -8.87 33.35 11.87
N GLU A 99 -9.74 32.52 12.49
CA GLU A 99 -9.33 31.26 13.14
C GLU A 99 -9.00 30.14 12.16
N LEU A 100 -9.65 30.10 10.99
CA LEU A 100 -9.44 29.07 9.97
C LEU A 100 -8.45 29.50 8.89
N SER A 101 -7.96 30.74 8.91
CA SER A 101 -7.11 31.35 7.87
C SER A 101 -7.69 31.16 6.46
N ILE A 102 -8.99 31.43 6.32
CA ILE A 102 -9.72 31.38 5.04
C ILE A 102 -10.14 32.82 4.68
N ASP A 103 -10.04 33.17 3.40
CA ASP A 103 -10.44 34.48 2.89
C ASP A 103 -11.88 34.80 3.27
N GLU A 104 -12.09 36.06 3.74
CA GLU A 104 -13.38 36.53 4.22
C GLU A 104 -14.48 36.41 3.16
N LYS A 105 -14.17 36.66 1.87
CA LYS A 105 -15.14 36.52 0.77
C LYS A 105 -15.64 35.11 0.63
N THR A 106 -14.73 34.13 0.80
CA THR A 106 -15.06 32.70 0.75
C THR A 106 -15.97 32.31 1.91
N ILE A 107 -15.64 32.74 3.14
CA ILE A 107 -16.51 32.50 4.32
C ILE A 107 -17.86 33.15 4.11
N ARG A 108 -17.90 34.43 3.68
CA ARG A 108 -19.14 35.16 3.42
C ARG A 108 -20.03 34.46 2.42
N SER A 109 -19.48 33.98 1.30
CA SER A 109 -20.24 33.24 0.29
C SER A 109 -20.90 31.96 0.84
N LYS A 110 -20.25 31.30 1.79
CA LYS A 110 -20.77 30.11 2.46
C LYS A 110 -21.81 30.45 3.53
N VAL A 111 -21.57 31.49 4.32
CA VAL A 111 -22.48 31.97 5.38
C VAL A 111 -23.79 32.54 4.78
N ASP A 112 -23.71 33.20 3.62
CA ASP A 112 -24.90 33.78 2.96
C ASP A 112 -25.74 32.74 2.20
N LYS A 113 -25.19 31.54 1.98
CA LYS A 113 -25.90 30.45 1.27
C LYS A 113 -27.06 29.92 2.10
N VAL A 114 -28.30 30.09 1.58
CA VAL A 114 -29.51 29.62 2.24
C VAL A 114 -29.64 28.10 2.13
N THR A 115 -28.95 27.40 3.03
CA THR A 115 -28.98 25.95 3.13
C THR A 115 -29.29 25.53 4.57
N SER A 116 -29.72 24.26 4.72
CA SER A 116 -29.98 23.71 6.05
C SER A 116 -28.70 23.57 6.87
N ILE A 117 -27.58 23.28 6.22
CA ILE A 117 -26.23 23.25 6.79
C ILE A 117 -25.22 23.45 5.64
N GLU A 118 -24.19 24.24 5.87
CA GLU A 118 -23.09 24.46 4.93
C GLU A 118 -21.77 24.17 5.62
N LYS A 119 -20.96 23.28 5.01
CA LYS A 119 -19.63 22.93 5.52
C LYS A 119 -18.65 24.07 5.25
N ILE A 120 -17.99 24.56 6.29
CA ILE A 120 -16.95 25.59 6.19
C ILE A 120 -15.59 24.95 5.99
N LYS A 121 -15.16 24.10 6.93
CA LYS A 121 -13.88 23.40 6.89
C LYS A 121 -13.97 22.09 7.68
N ASN A 122 -13.42 21.02 7.11
CA ASN A 122 -13.26 19.74 7.79
C ASN A 122 -11.86 19.63 8.41
N ASN A 123 -11.68 18.68 9.32
CA ASN A 123 -10.40 18.30 9.90
C ASN A 123 -9.64 19.50 10.53
N VAL A 124 -10.36 20.36 11.21
CA VAL A 124 -9.80 21.48 11.97
C VAL A 124 -9.15 20.94 13.25
N SER A 125 -7.95 21.40 13.58
CA SER A 125 -7.25 20.94 14.78
C SER A 125 -8.09 21.14 16.05
N LYS A 126 -7.93 20.25 17.01
CA LYS A 126 -8.65 20.32 18.30
C LYS A 126 -8.51 21.71 18.94
N LYS A 127 -7.30 22.27 18.97
CA LYS A 127 -7.02 23.59 19.54
C LYS A 127 -7.84 24.70 18.88
N THR A 128 -7.91 24.72 17.55
CA THR A 128 -8.67 25.72 16.79
C THR A 128 -10.17 25.51 16.96
N GLY A 129 -10.64 24.27 16.93
CA GLY A 129 -12.05 23.94 17.13
C GLY A 129 -12.56 24.32 18.52
N ASP A 130 -11.82 24.00 19.58
CA ASP A 130 -12.13 24.38 20.96
C ASP A 130 -12.20 25.91 21.11
N LYS A 131 -11.30 26.62 20.42
CA LYS A 131 -11.31 28.10 20.39
C LYS A 131 -12.56 28.65 19.71
N ILE A 132 -12.94 28.10 18.54
CA ILE A 132 -14.18 28.52 17.84
C ILE A 132 -15.40 28.21 18.70
N LEU A 133 -15.43 27.04 19.37
CA LEU A 133 -16.52 26.69 20.28
C LEU A 133 -16.65 27.68 21.44
N SER A 134 -15.54 28.19 21.98
CA SER A 134 -15.51 29.14 23.10
C SER A 134 -16.14 30.48 22.78
N TYR A 135 -16.22 30.88 21.50
CA TYR A 135 -16.91 32.11 21.09
C TYR A 135 -18.44 32.02 21.19
N GLY A 136 -19.02 30.83 21.28
CA GLY A 136 -20.47 30.62 21.45
C GLY A 136 -21.33 31.20 20.32
N LEU A 137 -20.85 31.22 19.09
CA LEU A 137 -21.49 31.83 17.94
C LEU A 137 -22.76 31.08 17.54
N ALA A 138 -23.90 31.75 17.55
CA ALA A 138 -25.16 31.18 17.11
C ALA A 138 -25.11 30.80 15.63
N GLY A 139 -25.54 29.58 15.32
CA GLY A 139 -25.53 29.03 13.95
C GLY A 139 -24.18 28.43 13.49
N VAL A 140 -23.13 28.51 14.30
CA VAL A 140 -21.89 27.77 14.05
C VAL A 140 -21.96 26.44 14.78
N LYS A 141 -21.71 25.35 14.04
CA LYS A 141 -21.61 23.99 14.59
C LYS A 141 -20.16 23.53 14.52
N VAL A 142 -19.71 22.97 15.62
CA VAL A 142 -18.36 22.39 15.79
C VAL A 142 -18.59 20.93 16.19
N ASP A 143 -18.57 20.07 15.19
CA ASP A 143 -18.82 18.64 15.39
C ASP A 143 -17.48 17.90 15.49
N GLU A 144 -17.36 17.06 16.52
CA GLU A 144 -16.17 16.23 16.73
C GLU A 144 -15.98 15.26 15.56
N SER A 145 -14.77 15.12 15.11
CA SER A 145 -14.35 14.27 14.00
C SER A 145 -12.99 13.65 14.33
N SER A 146 -12.52 12.76 13.49
CA SER A 146 -11.16 12.23 13.56
C SER A 146 -10.47 12.39 12.22
N VAL A 147 -9.18 12.67 12.27
CA VAL A 147 -8.31 12.74 11.09
C VAL A 147 -7.25 11.66 11.21
N ARG A 148 -6.94 11.02 10.09
CA ARG A 148 -5.86 10.04 10.03
C ARG A 148 -4.53 10.70 10.32
N TYR A 149 -3.71 10.08 11.16
CA TYR A 149 -2.43 10.59 11.61
C TYR A 149 -1.33 9.52 11.52
N TYR A 150 -0.19 9.90 10.99
CA TYR A 150 0.96 9.05 10.76
C TYR A 150 2.13 9.58 11.60
N PRO A 151 2.37 9.02 12.81
CA PRO A 151 3.37 9.53 13.75
C PRO A 151 4.80 9.52 13.21
N LEU A 152 5.05 8.69 12.20
CA LEU A 152 6.37 8.49 11.61
C LEU A 152 6.60 9.33 10.33
N ASN A 153 5.64 10.16 9.94
CA ASN A 153 5.66 11.08 8.80
C ASN A 153 5.95 10.37 7.46
N GLU A 154 7.22 10.25 7.08
CA GLU A 154 7.67 9.74 5.78
C GLU A 154 7.93 8.22 5.82
N LEU A 155 8.21 7.68 7.02
CA LEU A 155 8.55 6.26 7.18
C LEU A 155 7.39 5.37 6.71
N PHE A 156 7.68 4.41 5.84
CA PHE A 156 6.73 3.52 5.19
C PHE A 156 5.78 4.18 4.16
N SER A 157 6.04 5.40 3.69
CA SER A 157 5.09 6.14 2.88
C SER A 157 4.60 5.37 1.64
N LYS A 158 5.51 4.69 0.95
CA LYS A 158 5.21 3.89 -0.25
C LYS A 158 4.44 2.59 0.02
N VAL A 159 4.37 2.17 1.28
CA VAL A 159 3.74 0.90 1.71
C VAL A 159 2.40 1.16 2.36
N ILE A 160 2.39 1.99 3.41
CA ILE A 160 1.16 2.30 4.15
C ILE A 160 0.21 3.08 3.28
N GLY A 161 0.72 4.07 2.53
CA GLY A 161 -0.12 5.00 1.82
C GLY A 161 -0.89 5.91 2.75
N PHE A 162 -1.96 6.53 2.28
CA PHE A 162 -2.73 7.47 3.09
C PHE A 162 -4.24 7.36 2.85
N ALA A 163 -5.01 7.84 3.82
CA ALA A 163 -6.46 7.99 3.73
C ALA A 163 -6.83 9.42 3.34
N GLY A 164 -7.86 9.56 2.51
CA GLY A 164 -8.43 10.84 2.11
C GLY A 164 -9.17 11.55 3.24
N ALA A 165 -9.57 12.78 2.98
CA ALA A 165 -10.31 13.62 3.94
C ALA A 165 -11.67 13.04 4.36
N ASP A 166 -12.23 12.13 3.59
CA ASP A 166 -13.46 11.37 3.86
C ASP A 166 -13.22 10.07 4.64
N GLY A 167 -11.95 9.78 4.98
CA GLY A 167 -11.54 8.58 5.70
C GLY A 167 -11.43 7.33 4.85
N GLN A 168 -11.53 7.42 3.52
CA GLN A 168 -11.30 6.30 2.60
C GLN A 168 -9.81 6.16 2.26
N GLY A 169 -9.30 4.92 2.20
CA GLY A 169 -7.94 4.64 1.74
C GLY A 169 -7.75 5.05 0.28
N VAL A 170 -6.64 5.70 -0.05
CA VAL A 170 -6.32 6.20 -1.41
C VAL A 170 -5.25 5.35 -2.08
N VAL A 171 -4.17 5.04 -1.39
CA VAL A 171 -3.06 4.21 -1.87
C VAL A 171 -2.53 3.30 -0.76
N GLY A 172 -1.72 2.30 -1.11
CA GLY A 172 -1.04 1.42 -0.17
C GLY A 172 -1.97 0.50 0.64
N LEU A 173 -1.52 0.08 1.82
CA LEU A 173 -2.31 -0.77 2.73
C LEU A 173 -3.60 -0.11 3.18
N GLU A 174 -3.62 1.22 3.28
CA GLU A 174 -4.83 1.98 3.58
C GLU A 174 -5.96 1.68 2.58
N THR A 175 -5.62 1.42 1.30
CA THR A 175 -6.60 1.03 0.28
C THR A 175 -6.91 -0.46 0.34
N THR A 176 -5.89 -1.31 0.44
CA THR A 176 -6.08 -2.77 0.41
C THR A 176 -6.95 -3.25 1.58
N TYR A 177 -6.72 -2.70 2.76
CA TYR A 177 -7.43 -3.06 3.98
C TYR A 177 -8.53 -2.05 4.38
N ASP A 178 -9.03 -1.23 3.43
CA ASP A 178 -9.97 -0.16 3.71
C ASP A 178 -11.25 -0.66 4.41
N GLU A 179 -11.81 -1.79 3.98
CA GLU A 179 -13.03 -2.34 4.56
C GLU A 179 -12.87 -2.72 6.04
N ILE A 180 -11.69 -3.21 6.41
CA ILE A 180 -11.35 -3.63 7.78
C ILE A 180 -11.05 -2.41 8.65
N LEU A 181 -10.25 -1.49 8.10
CA LEU A 181 -9.82 -0.29 8.80
C LEU A 181 -10.96 0.72 8.96
N ARG A 182 -11.89 0.78 8.01
CA ARG A 182 -12.99 1.74 8.02
C ARG A 182 -13.93 1.47 9.19
N GLY A 183 -14.05 2.45 10.11
CA GLY A 183 -15.03 2.38 11.18
C GLY A 183 -16.46 2.57 10.68
N THR A 184 -17.43 2.29 11.52
CA THR A 184 -18.83 2.56 11.23
C THR A 184 -19.17 4.03 11.59
N PRO A 185 -19.76 4.80 10.67
CA PRO A 185 -20.13 6.19 10.95
C PRO A 185 -21.19 6.26 12.06
N GLY A 186 -21.06 7.24 12.93
CA GLY A 186 -22.09 7.62 13.90
C GLY A 186 -23.05 8.66 13.32
N ARG A 187 -24.09 8.99 14.06
CA ARG A 187 -25.09 9.97 13.65
C ARG A 187 -25.54 10.88 14.79
N ILE A 188 -25.80 12.14 14.48
CA ILE A 188 -26.41 13.10 15.37
C ILE A 188 -27.78 13.45 14.81
N TYR A 189 -28.83 13.24 15.59
CA TYR A 189 -30.19 13.60 15.26
C TYR A 189 -30.60 14.82 16.05
N THR A 190 -30.97 15.89 15.35
CA THR A 190 -31.51 17.14 15.96
C THR A 190 -32.91 17.38 15.45
N VAL A 191 -33.80 17.84 16.35
CA VAL A 191 -35.19 18.21 15.98
C VAL A 191 -35.22 19.66 15.54
N CYS A 192 -35.72 19.91 14.33
CA CYS A 192 -35.84 21.22 13.73
C CYS A 192 -37.31 21.57 13.50
N ASP A 193 -37.60 22.89 13.54
CA ASP A 193 -38.91 23.41 13.13
C ASP A 193 -39.07 23.44 11.59
N GLY A 194 -40.23 23.83 11.09
CA GLY A 194 -40.52 23.90 9.66
C GLY A 194 -39.66 24.90 8.87
N ARG A 195 -38.85 25.72 9.55
CA ARG A 195 -37.85 26.63 8.98
C ARG A 195 -36.43 26.12 9.07
N GLY A 196 -36.27 24.90 9.64
CA GLY A 196 -34.94 24.27 9.82
C GLY A 196 -34.16 24.83 11.02
N VAL A 197 -34.81 25.53 11.95
CA VAL A 197 -34.20 26.01 13.21
C VAL A 197 -34.35 24.94 14.27
N GLU A 198 -33.27 24.63 15.00
CA GLU A 198 -33.30 23.64 16.09
C GLU A 198 -34.25 24.06 17.19
N VAL A 199 -35.11 23.11 17.61
CA VAL A 199 -36.12 23.38 18.65
C VAL A 199 -35.45 23.37 20.02
N LYS A 200 -35.43 24.49 20.72
CA LYS A 200 -34.87 24.62 22.07
C LYS A 200 -35.57 23.68 23.05
N GLY A 201 -34.76 22.92 23.80
CA GLY A 201 -35.25 21.98 24.83
C GLY A 201 -35.32 20.54 24.40
N TYR A 202 -35.15 20.20 23.12
CA TYR A 202 -34.93 18.83 22.69
C TYR A 202 -33.46 18.49 22.78
N LYS A 203 -33.14 17.34 23.43
CA LYS A 203 -31.77 16.82 23.49
C LYS A 203 -31.41 16.16 22.16
N GLU A 204 -30.20 16.45 21.66
CA GLU A 204 -29.64 15.72 20.55
C GLU A 204 -29.56 14.23 20.89
N ARG A 205 -30.06 13.37 19.98
CA ARG A 205 -29.79 11.93 20.04
C ARG A 205 -28.51 11.66 19.26
N ARG A 206 -27.54 11.04 19.91
CA ARG A 206 -26.24 10.74 19.32
C ARG A 206 -26.01 9.23 19.27
N GLU A 207 -25.73 8.72 18.10
CA GLU A 207 -25.21 7.37 17.87
C GLU A 207 -23.71 7.51 17.67
N ALA A 208 -22.93 6.97 18.60
CA ALA A 208 -21.48 7.09 18.56
C ALA A 208 -20.87 6.34 17.35
N PRO A 209 -19.87 6.89 16.68
CA PRO A 209 -19.13 6.16 15.65
C PRO A 209 -18.41 4.96 16.28
N GLN A 210 -18.26 3.88 15.53
CA GLN A 210 -17.49 2.72 15.95
C GLN A 210 -16.12 2.75 15.26
N LYS A 211 -15.08 2.34 15.99
CA LYS A 211 -13.73 2.21 15.47
C LYS A 211 -13.64 0.97 14.59
N GLY A 212 -12.89 1.04 13.48
CA GLY A 212 -12.51 -0.09 12.67
C GLY A 212 -11.50 -1.00 13.39
N ASP A 213 -11.25 -2.15 12.82
CA ASP A 213 -10.30 -3.12 13.37
C ASP A 213 -8.86 -2.67 13.12
N THR A 214 -7.93 -3.14 13.95
CA THR A 214 -6.51 -2.84 13.85
C THR A 214 -5.83 -3.86 12.95
N LEU A 215 -5.04 -3.38 11.99
CA LEU A 215 -4.17 -4.21 11.16
C LEU A 215 -2.79 -4.33 11.81
N VAL A 216 -2.43 -5.54 12.22
CA VAL A 216 -1.05 -5.88 12.61
C VAL A 216 -0.30 -6.29 11.36
N THR A 217 0.86 -5.68 11.13
CA THR A 217 1.67 -5.94 9.93
C THR A 217 2.91 -6.77 10.24
N THR A 218 3.55 -7.30 9.20
CA THR A 218 4.88 -7.95 9.27
C THR A 218 6.02 -6.94 9.32
N LEU A 219 5.73 -5.66 9.05
CA LEU A 219 6.72 -4.58 9.02
C LEU A 219 7.42 -4.41 10.37
N ASP A 220 8.69 -4.02 10.34
CA ASP A 220 9.46 -3.67 11.53
C ASP A 220 10.03 -2.26 11.40
N ILE A 221 9.64 -1.37 12.32
CA ILE A 221 10.07 0.04 12.31
C ILE A 221 11.60 0.17 12.36
N ASN A 222 12.31 -0.72 13.07
CA ASN A 222 13.77 -0.62 13.20
C ASN A 222 14.45 -1.04 11.89
N ILE A 223 13.98 -2.14 11.27
CA ILE A 223 14.49 -2.62 9.98
C ILE A 223 14.20 -1.59 8.89
N GLN A 224 12.99 -1.02 8.86
CA GLN A 224 12.62 0.02 7.90
C GLN A 224 13.51 1.25 8.01
N ARG A 225 13.77 1.74 9.23
CA ARG A 225 14.67 2.89 9.45
C ARG A 225 16.08 2.66 8.91
N VAL A 226 16.60 1.44 9.05
CA VAL A 226 17.90 1.07 8.47
C VAL A 226 17.81 1.10 6.94
N CYS A 227 16.76 0.52 6.35
CA CYS A 227 16.57 0.50 4.91
C CYS A 227 16.41 1.92 4.33
N GLU A 228 15.55 2.76 4.89
CA GLU A 228 15.33 4.13 4.41
C GLU A 228 16.57 5.03 4.57
N LYS A 229 17.25 4.94 5.72
CA LYS A 229 18.52 5.64 5.93
C LYS A 229 19.55 5.28 4.84
N ASN A 230 19.71 4.00 4.55
CA ASN A 230 20.65 3.52 3.55
C ASN A 230 20.19 3.86 2.11
N ALA A 231 18.87 3.85 1.82
CA ALA A 231 18.32 4.29 0.56
C ALA A 231 18.60 5.78 0.31
N MET A 232 18.33 6.63 1.30
CA MET A 232 18.63 8.08 1.24
C MET A 232 20.12 8.35 1.02
N MET A 233 20.99 7.65 1.74
CA MET A 233 22.44 7.80 1.57
C MET A 233 22.89 7.36 0.18
N ALA A 234 22.40 6.22 -0.32
CA ALA A 234 22.74 5.71 -1.64
C ALA A 234 22.23 6.64 -2.75
N TYR A 235 21.02 7.18 -2.60
CA TYR A 235 20.44 8.17 -3.50
C TYR A 235 21.33 9.41 -3.63
N ALA A 236 21.71 10.00 -2.49
CA ALA A 236 22.53 11.21 -2.46
C ALA A 236 23.96 10.97 -2.98
N GLN A 237 24.61 9.87 -2.57
CA GLN A 237 25.98 9.54 -2.95
C GLN A 237 26.12 9.22 -4.43
N ASN A 238 25.13 8.58 -5.03
CA ASN A 238 25.18 8.16 -6.42
C ASN A 238 24.45 9.13 -7.36
N LEU A 239 23.82 10.20 -6.84
CA LEU A 239 22.97 11.11 -7.61
C LEU A 239 21.94 10.33 -8.44
N ALA A 240 21.33 9.32 -7.81
CA ALA A 240 20.39 8.40 -8.44
C ALA A 240 19.03 9.06 -8.67
N ASP A 241 18.19 8.50 -9.55
CA ASP A 241 16.81 8.95 -9.72
C ASP A 241 15.91 8.35 -8.64
N SER A 242 16.17 7.08 -8.26
CA SER A 242 15.51 6.43 -7.12
C SER A 242 16.36 5.30 -6.55
N VAL A 243 16.04 4.88 -5.32
CA VAL A 243 16.65 3.72 -4.67
C VAL A 243 15.56 2.88 -4.02
N SER A 244 15.40 1.66 -4.49
CA SER A 244 14.46 0.70 -3.92
C SER A 244 15.20 -0.32 -3.06
N ILE A 245 14.67 -0.58 -1.86
CA ILE A 245 15.19 -1.62 -0.95
C ILE A 245 14.01 -2.44 -0.44
N ILE A 246 14.12 -3.76 -0.49
CA ILE A 246 13.17 -4.70 0.10
C ILE A 246 13.92 -5.63 1.04
N ALA A 247 13.40 -5.83 2.24
CA ALA A 247 13.87 -6.83 3.20
C ALA A 247 12.70 -7.76 3.57
N LEU A 248 12.84 -9.07 3.30
CA LEU A 248 11.79 -10.04 3.56
C LEU A 248 12.34 -11.36 4.10
N ASN A 249 11.44 -12.18 4.63
CA ASN A 249 11.72 -13.56 4.99
C ASN A 249 11.47 -14.48 3.80
N PRO A 250 12.50 -15.12 3.24
CA PRO A 250 12.31 -16.00 2.07
C PRO A 250 11.57 -17.30 2.36
N LYS A 251 11.33 -17.66 3.64
CA LYS A 251 10.64 -18.89 4.02
C LYS A 251 9.12 -18.75 4.03
N ASN A 252 8.62 -17.59 4.48
CA ASN A 252 7.19 -17.38 4.68
C ASN A 252 6.61 -16.19 3.90
N GLY A 253 7.46 -15.31 3.35
CA GLY A 253 7.03 -14.15 2.57
C GLY A 253 6.75 -12.88 3.39
N GLU A 254 6.95 -12.90 4.70
CA GLU A 254 6.82 -11.70 5.54
C GLU A 254 7.77 -10.59 5.07
N ILE A 255 7.23 -9.42 4.73
CA ILE A 255 8.01 -8.24 4.38
C ILE A 255 8.30 -7.45 5.64
N TYR A 256 9.58 -7.35 6.01
CA TYR A 256 10.02 -6.59 7.18
C TYR A 256 10.21 -5.11 6.91
N ALA A 257 10.65 -4.78 5.69
CA ALA A 257 10.82 -3.42 5.22
C ALA A 257 10.70 -3.34 3.70
N MET A 258 10.16 -2.24 3.21
CA MET A 258 10.11 -1.90 1.81
C MET A 258 10.15 -0.38 1.66
N THR A 259 11.11 0.14 0.91
CA THR A 259 11.27 1.57 0.61
C THR A 259 11.57 1.78 -0.87
N ASP A 260 11.09 2.87 -1.41
CA ASP A 260 11.39 3.35 -2.76
C ASP A 260 11.61 4.85 -2.70
N TYR A 261 12.85 5.24 -2.36
CA TYR A 261 13.24 6.62 -2.14
C TYR A 261 13.35 7.41 -3.45
N PRO A 262 12.84 8.65 -3.55
CA PRO A 262 12.41 9.53 -2.46
C PRO A 262 11.02 9.20 -1.89
N GLU A 263 10.90 9.39 -0.60
CA GLU A 263 9.67 9.23 0.17
C GLU A 263 8.86 10.55 0.21
N TYR A 264 7.62 10.50 0.71
CA TYR A 264 6.77 11.67 0.90
C TYR A 264 6.10 11.67 2.28
N ASN A 265 5.68 12.85 2.75
CA ASN A 265 5.03 12.97 4.05
C ASN A 265 3.58 12.48 4.00
N LEU A 266 3.26 11.42 4.75
CA LEU A 266 1.91 10.84 4.83
C LEU A 266 0.86 11.80 5.43
N ASN A 267 1.27 12.76 6.26
CA ASN A 267 0.38 13.76 6.84
C ASN A 267 0.11 14.94 5.89
N ASP A 268 0.92 15.09 4.82
CA ASP A 268 0.74 16.11 3.78
C ASP A 268 1.09 15.53 2.39
N PRO A 269 0.35 14.51 1.92
CA PRO A 269 0.70 13.76 0.72
C PRO A 269 0.59 14.57 -0.58
N PHE A 270 -0.09 15.72 -0.53
CA PHE A 270 -0.29 16.61 -1.69
C PHE A 270 0.76 17.71 -1.79
N SER A 271 1.73 17.80 -0.87
CA SER A 271 2.83 18.77 -0.93
C SER A 271 3.94 18.39 -1.91
N CYS A 272 3.99 17.13 -2.35
CA CYS A 272 4.98 16.66 -3.33
C CYS A 272 4.60 17.09 -4.77
N GLU A 273 5.62 17.36 -5.58
CA GLU A 273 5.45 17.52 -7.03
C GLU A 273 5.20 16.15 -7.67
N ASN A 274 4.43 16.06 -8.75
CA ASN A 274 4.13 14.79 -9.45
C ASN A 274 3.53 13.70 -8.55
N HIS A 275 2.33 13.92 -8.04
CA HIS A 275 1.66 13.01 -7.10
C HIS A 275 1.64 11.55 -7.57
N ASP A 276 1.32 11.29 -8.85
CA ASP A 276 1.23 9.93 -9.39
C ASP A 276 2.56 9.17 -9.30
N GLU A 277 3.68 9.86 -9.49
CA GLU A 277 5.02 9.30 -9.38
C GLU A 277 5.45 9.19 -7.91
N ALA A 278 5.18 10.23 -7.13
CA ALA A 278 5.55 10.27 -5.71
C ALA A 278 4.85 9.18 -4.89
N TRP A 279 3.59 8.85 -5.18
CA TRP A 279 2.83 7.84 -4.45
C TRP A 279 3.07 6.41 -4.95
N ARG A 280 3.66 6.27 -6.14
CA ARG A 280 3.95 4.97 -6.74
C ARG A 280 5.03 4.23 -5.96
N ASN A 281 4.83 2.94 -5.73
CA ASN A 281 5.82 2.05 -5.14
C ASN A 281 6.55 1.27 -6.24
N GLY A 282 7.76 1.69 -6.58
CA GLY A 282 8.55 1.07 -7.64
C GLY A 282 9.00 -0.36 -7.33
N CYS A 283 8.95 -0.79 -6.08
CA CYS A 283 9.23 -2.18 -5.71
C CYS A 283 8.19 -3.16 -6.27
N VAL A 284 6.95 -2.69 -6.48
CA VAL A 284 5.78 -3.48 -6.87
C VAL A 284 5.31 -3.11 -8.27
N SER A 285 5.38 -1.82 -8.63
CA SER A 285 4.76 -1.29 -9.85
C SER A 285 5.73 -1.11 -11.03
N ASP A 286 7.06 -1.04 -10.79
CA ASP A 286 8.04 -0.80 -11.83
C ASP A 286 8.72 -2.07 -12.28
N THR A 287 8.63 -2.35 -13.58
CA THR A 287 9.36 -3.47 -14.19
C THR A 287 10.72 -3.00 -14.69
N TYR A 288 11.71 -3.86 -14.60
CA TYR A 288 13.06 -3.62 -15.10
C TYR A 288 13.72 -4.92 -15.55
N GLU A 289 14.76 -4.84 -16.36
CA GLU A 289 15.59 -5.98 -16.68
C GLU A 289 16.46 -6.34 -15.47
N PRO A 290 16.32 -7.54 -14.86
CA PRO A 290 17.00 -7.89 -13.60
C PRO A 290 18.52 -8.07 -13.76
N GLY A 291 18.99 -8.21 -15.00
CA GLY A 291 20.41 -8.43 -15.29
C GLY A 291 20.96 -9.66 -14.58
N SER A 292 22.22 -9.58 -14.15
CA SER A 292 22.94 -10.75 -13.61
C SER A 292 22.41 -11.35 -12.30
N VAL A 293 21.46 -10.70 -11.60
CA VAL A 293 20.75 -11.36 -10.48
C VAL A 293 19.91 -12.52 -11.01
N PHE A 294 19.34 -12.40 -12.21
CA PHE A 294 18.57 -13.46 -12.86
C PHE A 294 19.37 -14.74 -13.14
N LYS A 295 20.69 -14.67 -13.17
CA LYS A 295 21.55 -15.85 -13.29
C LYS A 295 21.37 -16.86 -12.15
N ILE A 296 20.85 -16.43 -11.00
CA ILE A 296 20.45 -17.36 -9.92
C ILE A 296 19.37 -18.30 -10.43
N ILE A 297 18.37 -17.75 -11.12
CA ILE A 297 17.23 -18.50 -11.66
C ILE A 297 17.72 -19.42 -12.80
N THR A 298 18.53 -18.89 -13.73
CA THR A 298 19.11 -19.72 -14.80
C THR A 298 19.97 -20.86 -14.26
N ALA A 299 20.75 -20.62 -13.21
CA ALA A 299 21.53 -21.67 -12.54
C ALA A 299 20.63 -22.73 -11.90
N GLY A 300 19.54 -22.29 -11.25
CA GLY A 300 18.53 -23.18 -10.67
C GLY A 300 17.90 -24.09 -11.73
N ILE A 301 17.44 -23.50 -12.84
CA ILE A 301 16.90 -24.27 -13.97
C ILE A 301 17.94 -25.27 -14.50
N ALA A 302 19.18 -24.80 -14.73
CA ALA A 302 20.22 -25.67 -15.30
C ALA A 302 20.59 -26.86 -14.41
N LEU A 303 20.55 -26.68 -13.09
CA LEU A 303 20.76 -27.75 -12.12
C LEU A 303 19.56 -28.71 -12.06
N GLU A 304 18.33 -28.20 -12.02
CA GLU A 304 17.11 -29.04 -12.01
C GLU A 304 16.92 -29.85 -13.29
N GLU A 305 17.34 -29.31 -14.44
CA GLU A 305 17.26 -29.98 -15.74
C GLU A 305 18.50 -30.90 -16.03
N ASP A 306 19.39 -31.05 -15.05
CA ASP A 306 20.63 -31.86 -15.19
C ASP A 306 21.51 -31.49 -16.41
N VAL A 307 21.45 -30.21 -16.86
CA VAL A 307 22.23 -29.73 -18.03
C VAL A 307 23.61 -29.23 -17.66
N VAL A 308 23.90 -29.13 -16.36
CA VAL A 308 25.20 -28.71 -15.83
C VAL A 308 25.56 -29.43 -14.53
N SER A 309 26.84 -29.72 -14.37
CA SER A 309 27.45 -30.17 -13.11
C SER A 309 28.43 -29.11 -12.59
N LEU A 310 28.77 -29.17 -11.29
CA LEU A 310 29.69 -28.21 -10.67
C LEU A 310 31.08 -28.20 -11.31
N ASP A 311 31.52 -29.35 -11.84
CA ASP A 311 32.83 -29.52 -12.44
C ASP A 311 32.87 -29.23 -13.94
N ASP A 312 31.72 -28.94 -14.57
CA ASP A 312 31.65 -28.61 -15.99
C ASP A 312 32.53 -27.39 -16.30
N ARG A 313 33.26 -27.49 -17.40
CA ARG A 313 34.22 -26.46 -17.83
C ARG A 313 33.68 -25.67 -19.02
N PHE A 314 33.90 -24.39 -18.95
CA PHE A 314 33.51 -23.40 -19.95
C PHE A 314 34.73 -22.59 -20.37
N TYR A 315 34.64 -21.94 -21.53
CA TYR A 315 35.67 -21.04 -21.99
C TYR A 315 35.09 -19.69 -22.37
N CYS A 316 35.56 -18.65 -21.73
CA CYS A 316 35.13 -17.26 -21.96
C CYS A 316 36.25 -16.41 -22.62
N PRO A 317 36.19 -16.17 -23.94
CA PRO A 317 37.14 -15.30 -24.64
C PRO A 317 36.77 -13.79 -24.51
N GLY A 318 35.75 -13.44 -23.68
CA GLY A 318 35.21 -12.09 -23.53
C GLY A 318 33.93 -11.84 -24.34
N TYR A 319 33.48 -12.83 -25.10
CA TYR A 319 32.22 -12.80 -25.86
C TYR A 319 31.80 -14.23 -26.24
N ILE A 320 30.57 -14.35 -26.71
CA ILE A 320 30.06 -15.53 -27.41
C ILE A 320 29.30 -15.06 -28.65
N THR A 321 29.35 -15.84 -29.73
CA THR A 321 28.58 -15.56 -30.95
C THR A 321 27.39 -16.51 -31.01
N VAL A 322 26.19 -15.96 -31.06
CA VAL A 322 24.92 -16.68 -31.20
C VAL A 322 24.29 -16.22 -32.50
N GLU A 323 24.13 -17.13 -33.45
CA GLU A 323 23.76 -16.81 -34.84
C GLU A 323 24.73 -15.77 -35.43
N ASP A 324 24.24 -14.59 -35.80
CA ASP A 324 25.02 -13.47 -36.35
C ASP A 324 25.40 -12.42 -35.29
N ARG A 325 25.00 -12.61 -34.01
CA ARG A 325 25.14 -11.64 -32.92
C ARG A 325 26.33 -11.99 -32.03
N ARG A 326 27.20 -11.02 -31.81
CA ARG A 326 28.27 -11.12 -30.81
C ARG A 326 27.81 -10.51 -29.50
N ILE A 327 27.61 -11.36 -28.48
CA ILE A 327 27.21 -10.96 -27.14
C ILE A 327 28.44 -10.95 -26.24
N HIS A 328 28.69 -9.82 -25.59
CA HIS A 328 29.92 -9.63 -24.83
C HIS A 328 29.75 -9.98 -23.35
N CYS A 329 30.85 -10.51 -22.78
CA CYS A 329 31.01 -10.58 -21.34
C CYS A 329 31.31 -9.17 -20.77
N HIS A 330 30.96 -8.93 -19.49
CA HIS A 330 31.36 -7.70 -18.82
C HIS A 330 32.89 -7.53 -18.77
N LYS A 331 33.64 -8.65 -18.63
CA LYS A 331 35.10 -8.68 -18.77
C LYS A 331 35.47 -8.90 -20.25
N ARG A 332 35.73 -7.82 -20.95
CA ARG A 332 36.00 -7.85 -22.41
C ARG A 332 37.22 -8.68 -22.80
N THR A 333 38.21 -8.82 -21.89
CA THR A 333 39.42 -9.65 -22.08
C THR A 333 39.15 -11.14 -21.87
N GLY A 334 37.92 -11.51 -21.41
CA GLY A 334 37.53 -12.87 -21.08
C GLY A 334 38.00 -13.34 -19.71
N HIS A 335 37.37 -14.40 -19.24
CA HIS A 335 37.75 -15.10 -17.99
C HIS A 335 38.70 -16.27 -18.29
N GLY A 336 38.81 -16.68 -19.55
CA GLY A 336 39.55 -17.89 -19.95
C GLY A 336 38.76 -19.16 -19.64
N SER A 337 39.47 -20.24 -19.26
CA SER A 337 38.84 -21.50 -18.83
C SER A 337 38.38 -21.38 -17.39
N GLU A 338 37.11 -21.63 -17.14
CA GLU A 338 36.49 -21.56 -15.81
C GLU A 338 35.51 -22.73 -15.61
N THR A 339 35.31 -23.15 -14.36
CA THR A 339 34.27 -24.11 -14.01
C THR A 339 32.93 -23.41 -13.92
N PHE A 340 31.81 -24.18 -13.81
CA PHE A 340 30.49 -23.60 -13.55
C PHE A 340 30.50 -22.73 -12.27
N VAL A 341 31.10 -23.24 -11.18
CA VAL A 341 31.27 -22.51 -9.91
C VAL A 341 31.97 -21.16 -10.14
N GLN A 342 33.10 -21.15 -10.86
CA GLN A 342 33.81 -19.95 -11.21
C GLN A 342 32.98 -19.02 -12.13
N GLY A 343 32.20 -19.57 -13.04
CA GLY A 343 31.31 -18.83 -13.94
C GLY A 343 30.23 -18.04 -13.19
N ILE A 344 29.66 -18.61 -12.12
CA ILE A 344 28.68 -17.91 -11.30
C ILE A 344 29.36 -16.85 -10.39
N GLN A 345 30.52 -17.19 -9.79
CA GLN A 345 31.33 -16.26 -8.98
C GLN A 345 31.78 -15.03 -9.77
N ASN A 346 32.27 -15.26 -10.99
CA ASN A 346 32.71 -14.22 -11.93
C ASN A 346 31.54 -13.53 -12.65
N SER A 347 30.31 -14.01 -12.49
CA SER A 347 29.15 -13.52 -13.25
C SER A 347 29.35 -13.55 -14.76
N CYS A 348 29.95 -14.62 -15.30
CA CYS A 348 30.35 -14.74 -16.69
C CYS A 348 29.13 -14.89 -17.63
N ASN A 349 28.94 -13.96 -18.59
CA ASN A 349 27.82 -14.05 -19.53
C ASN A 349 27.90 -15.27 -20.47
N PRO A 350 29.07 -15.57 -21.11
CA PRO A 350 29.17 -16.74 -21.96
C PRO A 350 28.77 -18.08 -21.31
N VAL A 351 29.07 -18.26 -20.01
CA VAL A 351 28.65 -19.47 -19.26
C VAL A 351 27.14 -19.57 -19.23
N PHE A 352 26.45 -18.49 -18.85
CA PHE A 352 24.98 -18.48 -18.72
C PHE A 352 24.27 -18.52 -20.07
N ILE A 353 24.85 -17.95 -21.11
CA ILE A 353 24.34 -18.07 -22.48
C ILE A 353 24.42 -19.54 -22.93
N ASP A 354 25.54 -20.21 -22.69
CA ASP A 354 25.70 -21.63 -23.03
C ASP A 354 24.67 -22.49 -22.26
N LEU A 355 24.45 -22.23 -20.97
CA LEU A 355 23.42 -22.92 -20.19
C LEU A 355 22.01 -22.70 -20.77
N GLY A 356 21.64 -21.44 -21.07
CA GLY A 356 20.34 -21.15 -21.67
C GLY A 356 20.14 -21.89 -23.01
N LEU A 357 21.18 -21.93 -23.85
CA LEU A 357 21.12 -22.64 -25.13
C LEU A 357 21.05 -24.16 -24.95
N ARG A 358 21.69 -24.75 -23.92
CA ARG A 358 21.58 -26.19 -23.58
C ARG A 358 20.16 -26.53 -23.09
N ILE A 359 19.54 -25.69 -22.28
CA ILE A 359 18.17 -25.87 -21.80
C ILE A 359 17.20 -25.80 -23.00
N GLY A 360 17.37 -24.81 -23.88
CA GLY A 360 16.50 -24.56 -25.02
C GLY A 360 15.25 -23.78 -24.67
N SER A 361 14.68 -23.10 -25.67
CA SER A 361 13.60 -22.10 -25.45
C SER A 361 12.32 -22.70 -24.90
N GLU A 362 11.92 -23.90 -25.33
CA GLU A 362 10.69 -24.55 -24.87
C GLU A 362 10.73 -24.89 -23.38
N ARG A 363 11.83 -25.56 -22.92
CA ARG A 363 12.01 -25.90 -21.51
C ARG A 363 12.18 -24.64 -20.66
N TYR A 364 12.99 -23.70 -21.13
CA TYR A 364 13.23 -22.47 -20.41
C TYR A 364 11.94 -21.68 -20.16
N TYR A 365 11.05 -21.64 -21.15
CA TYR A 365 9.74 -20.99 -21.00
C TYR A 365 8.80 -21.79 -20.07
N ALA A 366 8.83 -23.12 -20.14
CA ALA A 366 8.07 -23.96 -19.22
C ALA A 366 8.51 -23.75 -17.76
N ASP A 367 9.83 -23.59 -17.52
CA ASP A 367 10.37 -23.26 -16.20
C ASP A 367 9.98 -21.85 -15.75
N PHE A 368 9.91 -20.86 -16.65
CA PHE A 368 9.36 -19.56 -16.34
C PHE A 368 7.93 -19.66 -15.79
N MET A 369 7.08 -20.47 -16.42
CA MET A 369 5.73 -20.72 -15.91
C MET A 369 5.74 -21.48 -14.58
N ARG A 370 6.55 -22.54 -14.47
CA ARG A 370 6.68 -23.35 -13.24
C ARG A 370 7.12 -22.52 -12.04
N PHE A 371 8.04 -21.58 -12.25
CA PHE A 371 8.52 -20.67 -11.20
C PHE A 371 7.55 -19.51 -10.92
N GLY A 372 6.44 -19.41 -11.67
CA GLY A 372 5.43 -18.39 -11.51
C GLY A 372 5.87 -17.00 -11.97
N LEU A 373 6.95 -16.88 -12.75
CA LEU A 373 7.50 -15.61 -13.25
C LEU A 373 6.57 -14.83 -14.17
N LEU A 374 5.56 -15.47 -14.76
CA LEU A 374 4.59 -14.84 -15.65
C LEU A 374 3.32 -14.37 -14.92
N ASP A 375 3.13 -14.82 -13.70
CA ASP A 375 2.00 -14.45 -12.84
C ASP A 375 2.40 -13.30 -11.91
N LYS A 376 1.42 -12.65 -11.29
CA LYS A 376 1.68 -11.71 -10.20
C LYS A 376 2.03 -12.48 -8.93
N THR A 377 2.80 -11.87 -8.05
CA THR A 377 3.16 -12.48 -6.76
C THR A 377 1.97 -12.64 -5.82
N GLY A 378 0.94 -11.80 -6.00
CA GLY A 378 -0.21 -11.74 -5.10
C GLY A 378 0.07 -10.96 -3.82
N ILE A 379 1.08 -10.09 -3.81
CA ILE A 379 1.35 -9.18 -2.68
C ILE A 379 0.12 -8.36 -2.35
N ASP A 380 -0.13 -8.15 -1.07
CA ASP A 380 -1.25 -7.38 -0.54
C ASP A 380 -1.06 -5.84 -0.65
N LEU A 381 -0.41 -5.41 -1.73
CA LEU A 381 -0.29 -4.01 -2.13
C LEU A 381 -0.95 -3.77 -3.49
N PRO A 382 -1.61 -2.61 -3.68
CA PRO A 382 -2.21 -2.29 -4.97
C PRO A 382 -1.14 -1.93 -6.01
N GLY A 383 -1.49 -2.09 -7.29
CA GLY A 383 -0.66 -1.60 -8.39
C GLY A 383 0.47 -2.53 -8.82
N GLU A 384 0.43 -3.81 -8.44
CA GLU A 384 1.42 -4.80 -8.88
C GLU A 384 1.40 -4.96 -10.40
N SER A 385 2.57 -4.78 -11.03
CA SER A 385 2.78 -4.98 -12.46
C SER A 385 3.14 -6.43 -12.77
N ALA A 386 2.63 -6.93 -13.89
CA ALA A 386 3.00 -8.25 -14.39
C ALA A 386 4.36 -8.21 -15.10
N THR A 387 5.03 -9.37 -15.17
CA THR A 387 6.24 -9.57 -15.97
C THR A 387 5.97 -9.31 -17.46
N ILE A 388 6.86 -8.59 -18.11
CA ILE A 388 6.83 -8.34 -19.55
C ILE A 388 7.79 -9.32 -20.23
N MET A 389 7.24 -10.29 -20.94
CA MET A 389 8.00 -11.38 -21.58
C MET A 389 7.59 -11.56 -23.03
N HIS A 390 8.51 -12.04 -23.87
CA HIS A 390 8.22 -12.44 -25.24
C HIS A 390 7.24 -13.60 -25.28
N GLN A 391 6.44 -13.67 -26.34
CA GLN A 391 5.64 -14.86 -26.61
C GLN A 391 6.57 -16.05 -26.93
N PRO A 392 6.21 -17.31 -26.58
CA PRO A 392 7.09 -18.47 -26.76
C PRO A 392 7.61 -18.64 -28.19
N ASP A 393 6.77 -18.38 -29.18
CA ASP A 393 7.09 -18.46 -30.62
C ASP A 393 8.03 -17.36 -31.11
N LYS A 394 8.32 -16.36 -30.30
CA LYS A 394 9.21 -15.23 -30.59
C LYS A 394 10.57 -15.35 -29.87
N ILE A 395 10.77 -16.39 -29.08
CA ILE A 395 12.04 -16.61 -28.40
C ILE A 395 12.96 -17.42 -29.31
N GLY A 396 13.74 -16.72 -30.13
CA GLY A 396 14.84 -17.29 -30.91
C GLY A 396 16.10 -17.55 -30.05
N GLN A 397 17.17 -18.01 -30.68
CA GLN A 397 18.43 -18.29 -29.95
C GLN A 397 19.05 -17.03 -29.36
N VAL A 398 18.95 -15.89 -30.03
CA VAL A 398 19.48 -14.60 -29.54
C VAL A 398 18.69 -14.09 -28.33
N GLU A 399 17.36 -14.16 -28.38
CA GLU A 399 16.50 -13.80 -27.26
C GLU A 399 16.76 -14.71 -26.05
N LEU A 400 16.81 -16.04 -26.27
CA LEU A 400 17.12 -16.99 -25.21
C LEU A 400 18.49 -16.73 -24.57
N ALA A 401 19.50 -16.45 -25.39
CA ALA A 401 20.83 -16.08 -24.93
C ALA A 401 20.82 -14.85 -24.03
N THR A 402 20.02 -13.82 -24.36
CA THR A 402 19.93 -12.60 -23.54
C THR A 402 19.05 -12.80 -22.29
N ILE A 403 17.99 -13.57 -22.39
CA ILE A 403 17.12 -13.96 -21.26
C ILE A 403 17.94 -14.69 -20.20
N SER A 404 18.84 -15.59 -20.59
CA SER A 404 19.64 -16.42 -19.66
C SER A 404 20.52 -15.63 -18.70
N PHE A 405 20.82 -14.36 -18.98
CA PHE A 405 21.52 -13.49 -18.06
C PHE A 405 20.73 -12.24 -17.66
N GLY A 406 19.39 -12.28 -17.83
CA GLY A 406 18.45 -11.30 -17.27
C GLY A 406 18.22 -10.05 -18.13
N GLN A 407 18.27 -10.18 -19.47
CA GLN A 407 17.92 -9.11 -20.40
C GLN A 407 16.82 -9.56 -21.39
N SER A 408 16.25 -8.62 -22.13
CA SER A 408 15.15 -8.82 -23.12
C SER A 408 13.80 -9.20 -22.52
N PHE A 409 13.62 -9.08 -21.23
CA PHE A 409 12.34 -9.15 -20.51
C PHE A 409 12.41 -8.27 -19.27
N GLN A 410 11.27 -7.98 -18.65
CA GLN A 410 11.21 -7.15 -17.47
C GLN A 410 10.30 -7.77 -16.40
N LEU A 411 10.68 -7.65 -15.15
CA LEU A 411 9.90 -8.05 -13.99
C LEU A 411 10.06 -7.03 -12.85
N THR A 412 9.16 -7.10 -11.87
CA THR A 412 9.22 -6.21 -10.70
C THR A 412 10.30 -6.67 -9.71
N PRO A 413 10.83 -5.76 -8.86
CA PRO A 413 11.71 -6.14 -7.76
C PRO A 413 11.12 -7.22 -6.85
N ILE A 414 9.83 -7.13 -6.53
CA ILE A 414 9.17 -8.11 -5.66
C ILE A 414 9.05 -9.48 -6.33
N GLU A 415 8.75 -9.54 -7.64
CA GLU A 415 8.72 -10.80 -8.39
C GLU A 415 10.09 -11.49 -8.41
N LEU A 416 11.16 -10.71 -8.65
CA LEU A 416 12.53 -11.25 -8.60
C LEU A 416 12.83 -11.87 -7.24
N MET A 417 12.47 -11.19 -6.14
CA MET A 417 12.70 -11.69 -4.79
C MET A 417 11.86 -12.93 -4.50
N THR A 418 10.60 -12.94 -4.90
CA THR A 418 9.69 -14.09 -4.73
C THR A 418 10.26 -15.34 -5.41
N THR A 419 10.70 -15.21 -6.65
CA THR A 419 11.27 -16.34 -7.38
C THR A 419 12.61 -16.78 -6.82
N VAL A 420 13.51 -15.85 -6.46
CA VAL A 420 14.79 -16.24 -5.83
C VAL A 420 14.55 -16.86 -4.46
N SER A 421 13.55 -16.44 -3.70
CA SER A 421 13.17 -17.08 -2.43
C SER A 421 12.93 -18.57 -2.61
N SER A 422 12.17 -18.96 -3.63
CA SER A 422 11.87 -20.38 -3.88
C SER A 422 13.13 -21.23 -4.19
N LEU A 423 14.16 -20.60 -4.71
CA LEU A 423 15.42 -21.28 -5.04
C LEU A 423 16.39 -21.41 -3.85
N ILE A 424 16.15 -20.70 -2.75
CA ILE A 424 17.02 -20.72 -1.57
C ILE A 424 16.35 -21.25 -0.30
N ASN A 425 15.03 -21.53 -0.35
CA ASN A 425 14.24 -21.99 0.80
C ASN A 425 13.77 -23.45 0.69
N GLY A 426 14.41 -24.27 -0.18
CA GLY A 426 14.02 -25.67 -0.40
C GLY A 426 12.89 -25.86 -1.41
N GLY A 427 12.68 -24.92 -2.34
CA GLY A 427 11.74 -25.06 -3.45
C GLY A 427 10.31 -24.63 -3.16
N ASN A 428 10.09 -23.72 -2.19
CA ASN A 428 8.77 -23.24 -1.84
C ASN A 428 8.57 -21.80 -2.36
N ARG A 429 7.66 -21.62 -3.34
CA ARG A 429 7.27 -20.27 -3.76
C ARG A 429 6.34 -19.65 -2.72
N ILE A 430 6.77 -18.58 -2.15
CA ILE A 430 6.04 -17.78 -1.16
C ILE A 430 5.09 -16.80 -1.85
N THR A 431 4.04 -16.34 -1.14
CA THR A 431 3.33 -15.10 -1.45
C THR A 431 3.87 -14.00 -0.53
N PRO A 432 4.57 -12.99 -1.07
CA PRO A 432 5.04 -11.88 -0.24
C PRO A 432 3.85 -11.10 0.33
N HIS A 433 3.92 -10.70 1.60
CA HIS A 433 2.80 -10.05 2.26
C HIS A 433 3.25 -9.13 3.41
N ILE A 434 2.35 -8.22 3.76
CA ILE A 434 2.56 -7.23 4.80
C ILE A 434 1.53 -7.38 5.92
N GLY A 435 0.27 -7.68 5.59
CA GLY A 435 -0.74 -8.00 6.60
C GLY A 435 -0.40 -9.28 7.35
N LYS A 436 -0.57 -9.29 8.68
CA LYS A 436 -0.31 -10.45 9.53
C LYS A 436 -1.57 -10.90 10.28
N GLU A 437 -2.17 -10.00 11.03
CA GLU A 437 -3.33 -10.28 11.88
C GLU A 437 -4.29 -9.09 11.86
N ILE A 438 -5.57 -9.38 12.10
CA ILE A 438 -6.61 -8.38 12.32
C ILE A 438 -7.04 -8.48 13.77
N HIS A 439 -6.89 -7.39 14.53
CA HIS A 439 -7.32 -7.30 15.91
C HIS A 439 -8.61 -6.48 16.03
N GLY A 440 -9.58 -6.97 16.80
CA GLY A 440 -10.77 -6.23 17.12
C GLY A 440 -10.50 -5.01 18.00
N THR A 441 -11.53 -4.18 18.18
CA THR A 441 -11.46 -2.95 18.99
C THR A 441 -11.05 -3.17 20.45
N GLU A 442 -11.23 -4.39 20.96
CA GLU A 442 -10.81 -4.80 22.32
C GLU A 442 -9.38 -5.38 22.38
N GLY A 443 -8.64 -5.36 21.25
CA GLY A 443 -7.30 -5.93 21.15
C GLY A 443 -7.26 -7.46 21.01
N THR A 444 -8.40 -8.10 20.80
CA THR A 444 -8.46 -9.55 20.56
C THR A 444 -8.20 -9.88 19.11
N VAL A 445 -7.42 -10.92 18.84
CA VAL A 445 -7.20 -11.43 17.48
C VAL A 445 -8.53 -11.92 16.92
N LYS A 446 -8.99 -11.31 15.83
CA LYS A 446 -10.17 -11.72 15.07
C LYS A 446 -9.82 -12.71 13.96
N GLU A 447 -8.71 -12.45 13.29
CA GLU A 447 -8.28 -13.22 12.14
C GLU A 447 -6.75 -13.21 12.06
N VAL A 448 -6.17 -14.37 11.74
CA VAL A 448 -4.78 -14.50 11.30
C VAL A 448 -4.79 -14.65 9.80
N LEU A 449 -4.17 -13.71 9.09
CA LEU A 449 -4.13 -13.72 7.64
C LEU A 449 -3.24 -14.87 7.16
N SER A 450 -3.68 -15.58 6.14
CA SER A 450 -2.95 -16.72 5.56
C SER A 450 -2.66 -16.46 4.08
N PHE A 451 -1.43 -16.76 3.66
CA PHE A 451 -0.98 -16.56 2.30
C PHE A 451 -0.53 -17.89 1.71
N GLU A 452 -0.92 -18.14 0.47
CA GLU A 452 -0.64 -19.41 -0.20
C GLU A 452 0.86 -19.58 -0.47
N GLN A 453 1.31 -20.82 -0.37
CA GLN A 453 2.66 -21.23 -0.76
C GLN A 453 2.56 -22.43 -1.72
N THR A 454 3.39 -22.43 -2.75
CA THR A 454 3.48 -23.53 -3.72
C THR A 454 4.82 -24.24 -3.56
N SER A 455 4.80 -25.52 -3.23
CA SER A 455 6.01 -26.32 -3.07
C SER A 455 6.41 -27.03 -4.38
N GLY A 456 7.68 -27.48 -4.46
CA GLY A 456 8.18 -28.26 -5.59
C GLY A 456 8.64 -27.41 -6.78
N ILE A 457 9.00 -26.16 -6.54
CA ILE A 457 9.59 -25.26 -7.56
C ILE A 457 10.98 -25.78 -7.96
N CYS A 458 11.78 -26.20 -7.00
CA CYS A 458 13.05 -26.90 -7.21
C CYS A 458 13.25 -27.94 -6.11
N SER A 459 14.24 -28.85 -6.30
CA SER A 459 14.65 -29.80 -5.29
C SER A 459 15.39 -29.10 -4.13
N GLU A 460 15.39 -29.74 -2.95
CA GLU A 460 16.17 -29.26 -1.81
C GLU A 460 17.69 -29.31 -2.14
N GLU A 461 18.13 -30.29 -2.89
CA GLU A 461 19.53 -30.43 -3.34
C GLU A 461 19.97 -29.26 -4.21
N THR A 462 19.13 -28.83 -5.18
CA THR A 462 19.38 -27.66 -6.00
C THR A 462 19.42 -26.38 -5.14
N SER A 463 18.50 -26.26 -4.19
CA SER A 463 18.45 -25.13 -3.27
C SER A 463 19.72 -25.02 -2.42
N ASP A 464 20.16 -26.12 -1.82
CA ASP A 464 21.41 -26.21 -1.03
C ASP A 464 22.64 -25.87 -1.87
N THR A 465 22.69 -26.39 -3.09
CA THR A 465 23.77 -26.11 -4.03
C THR A 465 23.83 -24.64 -4.39
N LEU A 466 22.69 -24.03 -4.70
CA LEU A 466 22.61 -22.60 -5.03
C LEU A 466 23.03 -21.72 -3.87
N ARG A 467 22.63 -22.02 -2.63
CA ARG A 467 23.04 -21.25 -1.45
C ARG A 467 24.56 -21.22 -1.31
N LYS A 468 25.23 -22.37 -1.45
CA LYS A 468 26.70 -22.48 -1.38
C LYS A 468 27.40 -21.75 -2.54
N LEU A 469 26.85 -21.85 -3.77
CA LEU A 469 27.37 -21.12 -4.92
C LEU A 469 27.28 -19.61 -4.72
N LEU A 470 26.16 -19.12 -4.16
CA LEU A 470 25.92 -17.70 -3.91
C LEU A 470 26.73 -17.16 -2.72
N GLU A 471 27.04 -17.98 -1.72
CA GLU A 471 28.03 -17.67 -0.70
C GLU A 471 29.41 -17.41 -1.34
N GLY A 472 29.84 -18.29 -2.24
CA GLY A 472 31.10 -18.14 -2.97
C GLY A 472 31.17 -16.84 -3.80
N VAL A 473 30.03 -16.36 -4.32
CA VAL A 473 29.97 -15.06 -5.04
C VAL A 473 30.31 -13.90 -4.10
N VAL A 474 29.87 -13.94 -2.85
CA VAL A 474 30.15 -12.88 -1.86
C VAL A 474 31.51 -13.08 -1.20
N ALA A 475 31.91 -14.29 -0.93
CA ALA A 475 33.18 -14.58 -0.27
C ALA A 475 34.37 -14.21 -1.16
N GLU A 476 34.35 -14.59 -2.45
CA GLU A 476 35.51 -14.56 -3.36
C GLU A 476 35.21 -13.90 -4.72
N GLY A 477 33.93 -13.77 -5.10
CA GLY A 477 33.50 -13.39 -6.44
C GLY A 477 33.16 -11.92 -6.61
N SER A 478 32.26 -11.66 -7.56
CA SER A 478 31.79 -10.33 -7.95
C SER A 478 31.00 -9.59 -6.86
N GLY A 479 30.53 -10.31 -5.84
CA GLY A 479 29.77 -9.77 -4.69
C GLY A 479 30.60 -9.43 -3.48
N LYS A 480 31.94 -9.48 -3.51
CA LYS A 480 32.83 -9.33 -2.35
C LYS A 480 32.61 -8.05 -1.51
N ASN A 481 32.11 -7.00 -2.12
CA ASN A 481 31.82 -5.75 -1.41
C ASN A 481 30.52 -5.82 -0.55
N ALA A 482 29.76 -6.92 -0.66
CA ALA A 482 28.65 -7.22 0.24
C ALA A 482 29.05 -8.07 1.46
N LYS A 483 30.34 -8.43 1.57
CA LYS A 483 30.84 -9.23 2.68
C LYS A 483 30.74 -8.45 4.00
N VAL A 484 30.20 -9.10 5.02
CA VAL A 484 30.17 -8.61 6.41
C VAL A 484 30.97 -9.58 7.28
N GLU A 485 31.92 -9.04 8.02
CA GLU A 485 32.78 -9.87 8.89
C GLU A 485 31.95 -10.59 9.96
N GLY A 486 32.18 -11.87 10.13
CA GLY A 486 31.46 -12.72 11.09
C GLY A 486 30.14 -13.29 10.59
N TYR A 487 29.68 -12.93 9.39
CA TYR A 487 28.41 -13.43 8.82
C TYR A 487 28.60 -14.01 7.42
N ALA A 488 28.13 -15.25 7.22
CA ALA A 488 28.09 -15.88 5.91
C ALA A 488 26.88 -15.38 5.12
N ILE A 489 27.12 -14.52 4.13
CA ILE A 489 26.09 -13.93 3.27
C ILE A 489 26.18 -14.56 1.89
N GLY A 490 25.07 -15.07 1.35
CA GLY A 490 24.93 -15.44 -0.05
C GLY A 490 24.34 -14.29 -0.86
N GLY A 491 24.72 -14.16 -2.15
CA GLY A 491 24.12 -13.11 -2.95
C GLY A 491 24.68 -12.95 -4.35
N LYS A 492 24.11 -12.00 -5.11
CA LYS A 492 24.47 -11.73 -6.50
C LYS A 492 24.33 -10.25 -6.83
N THR A 493 25.33 -9.74 -7.55
CA THR A 493 25.33 -8.38 -8.13
C THR A 493 24.72 -8.37 -9.51
N ALA A 494 24.10 -7.27 -9.92
CA ALA A 494 23.76 -7.01 -11.30
C ALA A 494 24.01 -5.54 -11.68
N THR A 495 24.17 -5.35 -12.98
CA THR A 495 24.17 -4.05 -13.64
C THR A 495 23.44 -4.25 -14.95
N SER A 496 22.29 -3.62 -15.10
CA SER A 496 21.50 -3.66 -16.33
C SER A 496 21.42 -2.27 -16.95
N GLN A 497 21.33 -2.23 -18.26
CA GLN A 497 21.15 -0.98 -18.99
C GLN A 497 19.67 -0.90 -19.41
N THR A 498 19.02 0.22 -19.14
CA THR A 498 17.62 0.42 -19.50
C THR A 498 17.42 0.59 -21.01
N LEU A 499 16.18 0.47 -21.47
CA LEU A 499 15.80 0.78 -22.84
C LEU A 499 15.31 2.24 -22.94
N PRO A 500 15.62 2.95 -24.03
CA PRO A 500 16.52 2.56 -25.12
C PRO A 500 18.00 2.60 -24.69
N ARG A 501 18.79 1.65 -25.18
CA ARG A 501 20.23 1.54 -24.83
C ARG A 501 21.08 2.77 -25.18
N SER A 502 20.58 3.60 -26.11
CA SER A 502 21.22 4.86 -26.52
C SER A 502 21.36 5.87 -25.39
N ASP A 503 20.50 5.83 -24.40
CA ASP A 503 20.44 6.83 -23.32
C ASP A 503 21.51 6.59 -22.25
N ASN A 504 22.17 5.41 -22.28
CA ASN A 504 23.22 5.01 -21.34
C ASN A 504 22.78 5.08 -19.87
N VAL A 505 21.50 4.81 -19.61
CA VAL A 505 20.91 4.72 -18.26
C VAL A 505 21.10 3.31 -17.72
N TYR A 506 21.59 3.21 -16.50
CA TYR A 506 21.89 1.93 -15.84
C TYR A 506 21.10 1.76 -14.55
N ILE A 507 20.87 0.50 -14.21
CA ILE A 507 20.35 0.07 -12.91
C ILE A 507 21.41 -0.80 -12.25
N ALA A 508 21.85 -0.40 -11.06
CA ALA A 508 22.78 -1.16 -10.24
C ALA A 508 22.00 -1.89 -9.16
N SER A 509 22.19 -3.19 -9.01
CA SER A 509 21.49 -3.93 -7.97
C SER A 509 22.37 -5.00 -7.31
N PHE A 510 21.96 -5.37 -6.10
CA PHE A 510 22.48 -6.49 -5.34
C PHE A 510 21.32 -7.17 -4.61
N LEU A 511 21.24 -8.49 -4.72
CA LEU A 511 20.36 -9.32 -3.93
C LEU A 511 21.22 -10.22 -3.05
N GLY A 512 20.95 -10.27 -1.76
CA GLY A 512 21.64 -11.13 -0.81
C GLY A 512 20.73 -11.68 0.27
N PHE A 513 21.19 -12.71 0.95
CA PHE A 513 20.44 -13.39 2.01
C PHE A 513 21.36 -13.89 3.14
N TYR A 514 20.76 -14.05 4.33
CA TYR A 514 21.39 -14.53 5.55
C TYR A 514 20.40 -15.32 6.42
N PRO A 515 20.81 -16.35 7.17
CA PRO A 515 22.05 -17.13 7.01
C PRO A 515 22.08 -17.93 5.70
N VAL A 516 23.27 -18.39 5.29
CA VAL A 516 23.38 -19.18 4.05
C VAL A 516 22.70 -20.54 4.18
N ASP A 517 22.90 -21.23 5.31
CA ASP A 517 22.38 -22.59 5.51
C ASP A 517 20.84 -22.62 5.67
N ASP A 518 20.26 -21.58 6.25
CA ASP A 518 18.82 -21.51 6.54
C ASP A 518 18.29 -20.07 6.40
N PRO A 519 18.16 -19.54 5.17
CA PRO A 519 17.85 -18.15 4.91
C PRO A 519 16.58 -17.67 5.60
N ALA A 520 16.69 -16.63 6.43
CA ALA A 520 15.59 -16.01 7.16
C ALA A 520 15.46 -14.50 6.89
N LEU A 521 16.48 -13.90 6.28
CA LEU A 521 16.50 -12.52 5.84
C LEU A 521 17.05 -12.43 4.43
N MET A 522 16.32 -11.87 3.50
CA MET A 522 16.74 -11.57 2.14
C MET A 522 16.57 -10.08 1.87
N VAL A 523 17.59 -9.45 1.28
CA VAL A 523 17.62 -8.02 0.98
C VAL A 523 17.94 -7.79 -0.49
N LEU A 524 17.11 -6.99 -1.16
CA LEU A 524 17.38 -6.45 -2.48
C LEU A 524 17.66 -4.95 -2.37
N VAL A 525 18.76 -4.50 -2.95
CA VAL A 525 19.09 -3.09 -3.18
C VAL A 525 19.12 -2.82 -4.67
N LYS A 526 18.32 -1.86 -5.14
CA LYS A 526 18.23 -1.43 -6.54
C LYS A 526 18.45 0.09 -6.59
N ILE A 527 19.47 0.54 -7.30
CA ILE A 527 19.81 1.94 -7.50
C ILE A 527 19.53 2.28 -8.97
N ASN A 528 18.57 3.15 -9.20
CA ASN A 528 18.12 3.53 -10.53
C ASN A 528 18.85 4.75 -11.03
N ASN A 529 19.39 4.67 -12.26
CA ASN A 529 20.07 5.77 -12.97
C ASN A 529 21.12 6.52 -12.12
N PRO A 530 22.16 5.83 -11.58
CA PRO A 530 23.22 6.50 -10.84
C PRO A 530 24.03 7.43 -11.76
N LYS A 531 24.16 8.69 -11.38
CA LYS A 531 24.86 9.76 -12.14
C LYS A 531 26.19 10.15 -11.48
N GLY A 532 26.55 9.53 -10.36
CA GLY A 532 27.77 9.80 -9.58
C GLY A 532 29.08 9.23 -10.17
N GLY A 533 29.05 8.74 -11.42
CA GLY A 533 30.22 8.21 -12.14
C GLY A 533 30.40 6.69 -12.06
N ALA A 534 30.06 6.05 -10.96
CA ALA A 534 30.03 4.58 -10.83
C ALA A 534 28.60 4.05 -11.05
N TYR A 535 28.49 2.95 -11.81
CA TYR A 535 27.18 2.34 -12.13
C TYR A 535 27.16 0.82 -11.97
N TYR A 536 28.26 0.21 -11.50
CA TYR A 536 28.31 -1.23 -11.29
C TYR A 536 27.68 -1.64 -9.95
N GLY A 537 26.76 -2.62 -9.96
CA GLY A 537 26.10 -3.13 -8.77
C GLY A 537 27.06 -3.58 -7.67
N GLY A 538 28.18 -4.24 -8.07
CA GLY A 538 29.23 -4.63 -7.12
C GLY A 538 29.96 -3.45 -6.47
N THR A 539 29.92 -2.26 -7.08
CA THR A 539 30.59 -1.06 -6.58
C THR A 539 29.69 -0.18 -5.72
N ILE A 540 28.40 -0.05 -6.09
CA ILE A 540 27.50 0.90 -5.42
C ILE A 540 26.33 0.24 -4.69
N ALA A 541 25.79 -0.90 -5.14
CA ALA A 541 24.68 -1.56 -4.48
C ALA A 541 25.13 -2.60 -3.42
N ALA A 542 26.18 -3.36 -3.69
CA ALA A 542 26.71 -4.36 -2.76
C ALA A 542 27.19 -3.75 -1.43
N PRO A 543 27.92 -2.61 -1.38
CA PRO A 543 28.28 -1.95 -0.11
C PRO A 543 27.07 -1.49 0.70
N VAL A 544 26.00 -1.00 0.04
CA VAL A 544 24.75 -0.60 0.71
C VAL A 544 24.10 -1.80 1.37
N ALA A 545 24.04 -2.94 0.67
CA ALA A 545 23.52 -4.18 1.26
C ALA A 545 24.38 -4.67 2.41
N ALA A 546 25.71 -4.56 2.33
CA ALA A 546 26.61 -4.90 3.44
C ALA A 546 26.30 -4.07 4.69
N GLU A 547 26.06 -2.77 4.53
CA GLU A 547 25.71 -1.89 5.66
C GLU A 547 24.36 -2.28 6.26
N ILE A 548 23.36 -2.55 5.42
CA ILE A 548 22.05 -3.04 5.86
C ILE A 548 22.18 -4.34 6.67
N PHE A 549 22.88 -5.35 6.14
CA PHE A 549 23.10 -6.60 6.85
C PHE A 549 23.84 -6.40 8.17
N ARG A 550 24.86 -5.56 8.21
CA ARG A 550 25.63 -5.26 9.42
C ARG A 550 24.76 -4.66 10.53
N GLU A 551 23.81 -3.77 10.17
CA GLU A 551 22.91 -3.13 11.12
C GLU A 551 21.73 -4.04 11.51
N ILE A 552 21.19 -4.83 10.56
CA ILE A 552 19.96 -5.61 10.80
C ILE A 552 20.25 -6.96 11.46
N ILE A 553 21.31 -7.69 11.08
CA ILE A 553 21.51 -9.06 11.55
C ILE A 553 21.54 -9.15 13.08
N PRO A 554 22.29 -8.33 13.82
CA PRO A 554 22.29 -8.39 15.29
C PRO A 554 20.90 -8.20 15.90
N TYR A 555 20.14 -7.25 15.38
CA TYR A 555 18.76 -7.00 15.80
C TYR A 555 17.82 -8.16 15.44
N ALA A 556 17.94 -8.70 14.21
CA ALA A 556 17.14 -9.83 13.75
C ALA A 556 17.39 -11.10 14.58
N GLN A 557 18.63 -11.30 15.05
CA GLN A 557 18.98 -12.37 15.99
C GLN A 557 18.35 -12.14 17.36
N GLU A 558 18.40 -10.90 17.88
CA GLU A 558 17.79 -10.55 19.18
C GLU A 558 16.29 -10.82 19.21
N ILE A 559 15.58 -10.51 18.11
CA ILE A 559 14.11 -10.72 18.01
C ILE A 559 13.72 -12.11 17.47
N GLY A 560 14.70 -13.03 17.26
CA GLY A 560 14.46 -14.40 16.82
C GLY A 560 14.01 -14.57 15.37
N VAL A 561 14.30 -13.59 14.50
CA VAL A 561 14.03 -13.67 13.05
C VAL A 561 15.06 -14.55 12.35
N CYS A 562 16.33 -14.49 12.75
CA CYS A 562 17.40 -15.37 12.26
C CYS A 562 18.28 -15.83 13.43
N ASN A 563 18.80 -17.07 13.32
CA ASN A 563 19.67 -17.67 14.34
C ASN A 563 21.14 -17.44 14.03
#